data_44c96c5089844dcf151cb62f70483752
#
_entry.id   44c96c5089844dcf151cb62f70483752
#
_cell.length_a   1.000
_cell.length_b   1.000
_cell.length_c   1.000
_cell.angle_alpha   90.00
_cell.angle_beta   90.00
_cell.angle_gamma   90.00
#
_symmetry.space_group_name_H-M   'P 1'
#
loop_
_entity.id
_entity.type
_entity.pdbx_description
1 polymer ?
#
loop_
_entity_poly.entity_id
_entity_poly.type
_entity_poly.pdbx_seq_one_letter_code
_entity_poly.pdbx_strand_id
1 'polypeptide(L)'
;QAVHQREFGISKGLFWSPAGSALAFYRMDESMVTDYPIVNIDARCAKAEPVKYPMAGMKSHEVTVGVYNLSTGETVWLETGTPKEKFLTNIAWSPDEKSIYIAELNREQDEMNLVRYSALTGKKEAVLFTETNKHYVEPQYPVLFLPNDSGKFIWQSQKDGYNHLYLYDTTGKQLKQLTQGEWVVTQVIGFDAKGENLFITSTQPHIRSSFNYGTPMNVNGWKLNLKKGETSLLTPNAALESVHNLSVSASGKYAIDSYDAPKIPRIINLIRTKDGKEIKNLLTAKDPYKGYVLPEI
;
A
#
# COMPACT_ATOMS: atom_id res chain seq x y z
N GLN A 1 -12.45 13.51 6.93
CA GLN A 1 -12.41 12.29 6.09
C GLN A 1 -12.13 12.59 4.61
N ALA A 2 -12.81 13.59 4.02
CA ALA A 2 -12.59 13.96 2.62
C ALA A 2 -11.16 14.44 2.32
N VAL A 3 -10.49 15.07 3.28
CA VAL A 3 -9.15 15.66 3.13
C VAL A 3 -8.05 14.61 3.08
N HIS A 4 -8.23 13.45 3.75
CA HIS A 4 -7.20 12.40 3.84
C HIS A 4 -7.65 11.07 3.26
N GLN A 5 -8.78 11.06 2.57
CA GLN A 5 -9.28 9.84 1.95
C GLN A 5 -8.35 9.43 0.82
N ARG A 6 -7.76 8.23 0.95
CA ARG A 6 -6.79 7.62 0.03
C ARG A 6 -5.39 8.26 0.00
N GLU A 7 -5.12 9.28 0.83
CA GLU A 7 -3.77 9.78 1.02
C GLU A 7 -2.99 8.84 1.96
N PHE A 8 -1.69 8.75 1.78
CA PHE A 8 -0.77 7.93 2.60
C PHE A 8 -1.26 6.49 2.82
N GLY A 9 -1.93 5.90 1.82
CA GLY A 9 -2.48 4.55 1.94
C GLY A 9 -3.70 4.42 2.86
N ILE A 10 -4.28 5.52 3.35
CA ILE A 10 -5.47 5.50 4.22
C ILE A 10 -6.73 5.21 3.39
N SER A 11 -7.11 3.94 3.29
CA SER A 11 -8.29 3.48 2.55
C SER A 11 -9.45 3.03 3.45
N LYS A 12 -9.21 2.88 4.75
CA LYS A 12 -10.19 2.42 5.75
C LYS A 12 -9.91 3.02 7.13
N GLY A 13 -10.91 2.98 8.01
CA GLY A 13 -10.81 3.48 9.39
C GLY A 13 -10.86 2.39 10.47
N LEU A 14 -11.02 1.13 10.09
CA LEU A 14 -11.19 -0.02 10.99
C LEU A 14 -10.16 -1.11 10.65
N PHE A 15 -9.50 -1.65 11.68
CA PHE A 15 -8.40 -2.60 11.53
C PHE A 15 -8.56 -3.73 12.56
N TRP A 16 -9.08 -4.86 12.11
CA TRP A 16 -9.19 -6.05 12.94
C TRP A 16 -7.82 -6.61 13.32
N SER A 17 -7.68 -7.05 14.55
CA SER A 17 -6.53 -7.85 14.97
C SER A 17 -6.52 -9.20 14.25
N PRO A 18 -5.36 -9.86 14.08
CA PRO A 18 -5.23 -11.11 13.33
C PRO A 18 -6.17 -12.23 13.74
N ALA A 19 -6.42 -12.42 15.05
CA ALA A 19 -7.36 -13.41 15.57
C ALA A 19 -8.80 -12.87 15.73
N GLY A 20 -9.02 -11.57 15.45
CA GLY A 20 -10.33 -10.92 15.59
C GLY A 20 -10.75 -10.65 17.05
N SER A 21 -9.79 -10.61 17.98
CA SER A 21 -10.04 -10.35 19.41
C SER A 21 -10.22 -8.88 19.74
N ALA A 22 -9.68 -7.99 18.89
CA ALA A 22 -9.70 -6.54 19.08
C ALA A 22 -9.84 -5.80 17.75
N LEU A 23 -10.27 -4.54 17.84
CA LEU A 23 -10.46 -3.65 16.70
C LEU A 23 -9.73 -2.33 16.94
N ALA A 24 -8.73 -2.01 16.13
CA ALA A 24 -8.17 -0.68 16.10
C ALA A 24 -8.98 0.21 15.16
N PHE A 25 -9.18 1.47 15.53
CA PHE A 25 -10.01 2.40 14.76
C PHE A 25 -9.55 3.85 14.91
N TYR A 26 -9.83 4.66 13.90
CA TYR A 26 -9.65 6.10 13.96
C TYR A 26 -10.84 6.79 14.62
N ARG A 27 -10.53 7.78 15.46
CA ARG A 27 -11.49 8.82 15.88
C ARG A 27 -10.96 10.16 15.41
N MET A 28 -11.76 10.89 14.66
CA MET A 28 -11.43 12.18 14.10
C MET A 28 -12.26 13.28 14.79
N ASP A 29 -11.60 14.32 15.27
CA ASP A 29 -12.21 15.55 15.78
C ASP A 29 -12.05 16.65 14.74
N GLU A 30 -13.15 17.13 14.20
CA GLU A 30 -13.22 18.21 13.22
C GLU A 30 -13.79 19.52 13.81
N SER A 31 -13.97 19.60 15.14
CA SER A 31 -14.62 20.74 15.80
C SER A 31 -13.91 22.07 15.52
N MET A 32 -12.59 22.04 15.35
CA MET A 32 -11.76 23.21 15.06
C MET A 32 -11.63 23.53 13.56
N VAL A 33 -12.12 22.66 12.68
CA VAL A 33 -11.96 22.83 11.23
C VAL A 33 -12.98 23.83 10.70
N THR A 34 -12.52 24.73 9.84
CA THR A 34 -13.36 25.76 9.21
C THR A 34 -14.40 25.13 8.29
N ASP A 35 -15.61 25.69 8.31
CA ASP A 35 -16.65 25.36 7.36
C ASP A 35 -16.34 25.98 5.99
N TYR A 36 -16.30 25.14 4.96
CA TYR A 36 -16.14 25.55 3.58
C TYR A 36 -17.49 25.48 2.86
N PRO A 37 -18.00 26.59 2.29
CA PRO A 37 -19.31 26.61 1.65
C PRO A 37 -19.25 25.91 0.27
N ILE A 38 -19.98 24.81 0.14
CA ILE A 38 -20.24 24.19 -1.16
C ILE A 38 -21.63 24.62 -1.61
N VAL A 39 -21.74 25.13 -2.83
CA VAL A 39 -23.05 25.51 -3.39
C VAL A 39 -23.71 24.28 -4.00
N ASN A 40 -24.91 23.95 -3.53
CA ASN A 40 -25.73 22.93 -4.15
C ASN A 40 -26.36 23.50 -5.43
N ILE A 41 -25.83 23.06 -6.57
CA ILE A 41 -26.25 23.52 -7.90
C ILE A 41 -27.59 22.90 -8.36
N ASP A 42 -28.05 21.82 -7.74
CA ASP A 42 -29.33 21.16 -8.05
C ASP A 42 -30.50 21.84 -7.33
N ALA A 43 -30.23 22.70 -6.35
CA ALA A 43 -31.24 23.45 -5.67
C ALA A 43 -31.78 24.57 -6.56
N ARG A 44 -33.12 24.73 -6.64
CA ARG A 44 -33.77 25.79 -7.43
C ARG A 44 -33.32 27.21 -7.03
N CYS A 45 -33.13 27.43 -5.73
CA CYS A 45 -32.45 28.61 -5.20
C CYS A 45 -31.08 28.20 -4.70
N ALA A 46 -30.04 28.99 -4.96
CA ALA A 46 -28.70 28.70 -4.49
C ALA A 46 -28.69 28.45 -2.98
N LYS A 47 -28.17 27.31 -2.56
CA LYS A 47 -28.08 26.89 -1.17
C LYS A 47 -26.63 26.50 -0.86
N ALA A 48 -26.04 27.11 0.16
CA ALA A 48 -24.75 26.71 0.65
C ALA A 48 -24.90 25.48 1.58
N GLU A 49 -24.15 24.42 1.32
CA GLU A 49 -24.05 23.23 2.17
C GLU A 49 -22.60 23.12 2.65
N PRO A 50 -22.29 23.68 3.83
CA PRO A 50 -20.90 23.73 4.30
C PRO A 50 -20.39 22.33 4.66
N VAL A 51 -19.11 22.09 4.35
CA VAL A 51 -18.36 20.90 4.77
C VAL A 51 -17.15 21.34 5.57
N LYS A 52 -16.70 20.52 6.51
CA LYS A 52 -15.44 20.75 7.22
C LYS A 52 -14.27 20.55 6.28
N TYR A 53 -13.59 21.65 5.90
CA TYR A 53 -12.46 21.62 4.99
C TYR A 53 -11.43 22.70 5.35
N PRO A 54 -10.23 22.34 5.80
CA PRO A 54 -9.21 23.31 6.15
C PRO A 54 -8.59 23.88 4.86
N MET A 55 -8.57 25.20 4.74
CA MET A 55 -7.78 25.88 3.71
C MET A 55 -6.29 25.84 4.09
N ALA A 56 -5.41 26.10 3.13
CA ALA A 56 -3.97 26.17 3.36
C ALA A 56 -3.64 27.11 4.53
N GLY A 57 -2.82 26.66 5.46
CA GLY A 57 -2.42 27.39 6.67
C GLY A 57 -3.45 27.41 7.81
N MET A 58 -4.65 26.88 7.61
CA MET A 58 -5.66 26.76 8.66
C MET A 58 -5.48 25.48 9.50
N LYS A 59 -6.14 25.44 10.66
CA LYS A 59 -6.17 24.25 11.49
C LYS A 59 -6.86 23.10 10.79
N SER A 60 -6.21 21.94 10.80
CA SER A 60 -6.77 20.67 10.35
C SER A 60 -7.44 19.94 11.51
N HIS A 61 -8.11 18.82 11.21
CA HIS A 61 -8.67 17.94 12.22
C HIS A 61 -7.58 17.22 13.02
N GLU A 62 -7.94 16.75 14.21
CA GLU A 62 -7.09 15.94 15.06
C GLU A 62 -7.56 14.49 15.03
N VAL A 63 -6.65 13.57 14.81
CA VAL A 63 -6.94 12.14 14.76
C VAL A 63 -6.35 11.43 15.96
N THR A 64 -7.12 10.50 16.54
CA THR A 64 -6.64 9.57 17.57
C THR A 64 -6.93 8.13 17.13
N VAL A 65 -6.17 7.18 17.66
CA VAL A 65 -6.37 5.75 17.43
C VAL A 65 -6.83 5.10 18.71
N GLY A 66 -7.97 4.42 18.66
CA GLY A 66 -8.49 3.58 19.75
C GLY A 66 -8.30 2.11 19.42
N VAL A 67 -8.13 1.30 20.45
CA VAL A 67 -8.10 -0.16 20.39
C VAL A 67 -9.25 -0.68 21.27
N TYR A 68 -10.28 -1.20 20.65
CA TYR A 68 -11.44 -1.78 21.32
C TYR A 68 -11.21 -3.28 21.53
N ASN A 69 -11.31 -3.72 22.78
CA ASN A 69 -11.22 -5.14 23.13
C ASN A 69 -12.62 -5.77 23.18
N LEU A 70 -12.85 -6.81 22.39
CA LEU A 70 -14.17 -7.42 22.25
C LEU A 70 -14.61 -8.18 23.53
N SER A 71 -13.65 -8.72 24.28
CA SER A 71 -13.98 -9.51 25.48
C SER A 71 -14.32 -8.66 26.70
N THR A 72 -13.68 -7.50 26.84
CA THR A 72 -13.89 -6.57 27.99
C THR A 72 -14.88 -5.44 27.66
N GLY A 73 -15.06 -5.12 26.38
CA GLY A 73 -15.85 -3.95 25.94
C GLY A 73 -15.15 -2.61 26.18
N GLU A 74 -13.87 -2.63 26.54
CA GLU A 74 -13.09 -1.43 26.85
C GLU A 74 -12.32 -0.92 25.64
N THR A 75 -12.09 0.39 25.60
CA THR A 75 -11.26 1.05 24.59
C THR A 75 -10.03 1.65 25.23
N VAL A 76 -8.85 1.27 24.72
CA VAL A 76 -7.57 1.88 25.05
C VAL A 76 -7.22 2.89 23.95
N TRP A 77 -6.84 4.11 24.32
CA TRP A 77 -6.40 5.15 23.39
C TRP A 77 -4.89 5.20 23.31
N LEU A 78 -4.34 5.22 22.09
CA LEU A 78 -2.90 5.31 21.90
C LEU A 78 -2.39 6.71 22.28
N GLU A 79 -1.29 6.75 23.04
CA GLU A 79 -0.64 7.97 23.50
C GLU A 79 0.28 8.55 22.41
N THR A 80 -0.31 9.04 21.32
CA THR A 80 0.46 9.55 20.17
C THR A 80 1.16 10.88 20.45
N GLY A 81 0.84 11.58 21.55
CA GLY A 81 1.53 12.79 21.97
C GLY A 81 1.21 14.03 21.12
N THR A 82 2.13 14.99 21.17
CA THR A 82 2.05 16.26 20.42
C THR A 82 3.17 16.36 19.39
N PRO A 83 3.01 17.16 18.30
CA PRO A 83 1.78 17.88 17.93
C PRO A 83 0.66 16.92 17.57
N LYS A 84 -0.60 17.36 17.72
CA LYS A 84 -1.76 16.55 17.31
C LYS A 84 -2.08 16.69 15.83
N GLU A 85 -1.64 17.78 15.21
CA GLU A 85 -1.74 18.00 13.77
C GLU A 85 -0.66 17.22 13.04
N LYS A 86 -0.80 15.89 13.03
CA LYS A 86 0.03 14.94 12.28
C LYS A 86 -0.85 13.85 11.70
N PHE A 87 -0.32 13.13 10.73
CA PHE A 87 -1.01 12.01 10.10
C PHE A 87 -0.63 10.71 10.78
N LEU A 88 -1.63 9.95 11.22
CA LEU A 88 -1.47 8.60 11.77
C LEU A 88 -1.82 7.61 10.67
N THR A 89 -0.81 7.12 9.95
CA THR A 89 -1.01 6.36 8.72
C THR A 89 -0.57 4.90 8.90
N ASN A 90 -0.99 4.05 7.98
CA ASN A 90 -0.45 2.69 7.81
C ASN A 90 -0.51 1.84 9.07
N ILE A 91 -1.67 1.85 9.76
CA ILE A 91 -1.89 1.03 10.95
C ILE A 91 -1.74 -0.45 10.61
N ALA A 92 -0.89 -1.14 11.39
CA ALA A 92 -0.72 -2.59 11.33
C ALA A 92 -0.68 -3.19 12.74
N TRP A 93 -1.29 -4.35 12.88
CA TRP A 93 -1.17 -5.17 14.08
C TRP A 93 0.09 -6.04 14.03
N SER A 94 0.74 -6.21 15.18
CA SER A 94 1.70 -7.31 15.32
C SER A 94 0.98 -8.66 15.23
N PRO A 95 1.65 -9.73 14.74
CA PRO A 95 1.03 -11.05 14.62
C PRO A 95 0.54 -11.65 15.94
N ASP A 96 1.14 -11.23 17.07
CA ASP A 96 0.76 -11.66 18.43
C ASP A 96 -0.31 -10.75 19.08
N GLU A 97 -0.84 -9.78 18.33
CA GLU A 97 -1.87 -8.82 18.75
C GLU A 97 -1.48 -7.90 19.93
N LYS A 98 -0.20 -7.88 20.33
CA LYS A 98 0.23 -7.08 21.50
C LYS A 98 0.58 -5.64 21.15
N SER A 99 0.93 -5.39 19.89
CA SER A 99 1.38 -4.06 19.47
C SER A 99 0.69 -3.57 18.20
N ILE A 100 0.58 -2.24 18.11
CA ILE A 100 0.14 -1.50 16.93
C ILE A 100 1.34 -0.74 16.37
N TYR A 101 1.56 -0.86 15.07
CA TYR A 101 2.55 -0.10 14.31
C TYR A 101 1.85 1.00 13.54
N ILE A 102 2.38 2.21 13.61
CA ILE A 102 1.83 3.40 12.95
C ILE A 102 2.98 4.18 12.32
N ALA A 103 2.82 4.58 11.06
CA ALA A 103 3.67 5.59 10.47
C ALA A 103 3.10 6.97 10.83
N GLU A 104 3.78 7.66 11.76
CA GLU A 104 3.46 9.03 12.14
C GLU A 104 4.17 9.98 11.17
N LEU A 105 3.43 10.67 10.34
CA LEU A 105 3.93 11.66 9.40
C LEU A 105 3.63 13.06 9.94
N ASN A 106 4.63 13.96 9.94
CA ASN A 106 4.43 15.33 10.36
C ASN A 106 3.53 16.10 9.35
N ARG A 107 3.05 17.27 9.73
CA ARG A 107 2.17 18.07 8.87
C ARG A 107 2.89 18.60 7.62
N GLU A 108 4.15 18.86 7.72
CA GLU A 108 5.03 19.30 6.63
C GLU A 108 5.29 18.18 5.62
N GLN A 109 5.01 16.93 6.00
CA GLN A 109 5.15 15.73 5.17
C GLN A 109 6.59 15.46 4.73
N ASP A 110 7.56 15.87 5.52
CA ASP A 110 8.98 15.69 5.25
C ASP A 110 9.69 14.78 6.27
N GLU A 111 8.99 14.41 7.37
CA GLU A 111 9.47 13.47 8.38
C GLU A 111 8.39 12.45 8.76
N MET A 112 8.72 11.17 8.64
CA MET A 112 7.90 10.03 9.08
C MET A 112 8.64 9.21 10.11
N ASN A 113 7.96 8.91 11.21
CA ASN A 113 8.42 8.00 12.25
C ASN A 113 7.60 6.72 12.24
N LEU A 114 8.21 5.55 12.07
CA LEU A 114 7.53 4.28 12.32
C LEU A 114 7.56 4.02 13.83
N VAL A 115 6.37 4.03 14.44
CA VAL A 115 6.21 3.92 15.89
C VAL A 115 5.45 2.66 16.26
N ARG A 116 5.91 1.99 17.33
CA ARG A 116 5.23 0.85 17.93
C ARG A 116 4.57 1.28 19.24
N TYR A 117 3.31 0.90 19.40
CA TYR A 117 2.48 1.14 20.59
C TYR A 117 2.01 -0.18 21.18
N SER A 118 1.90 -0.24 22.51
CA SER A 118 1.21 -1.33 23.20
C SER A 118 -0.29 -1.28 22.90
N ALA A 119 -0.83 -2.36 22.36
CA ALA A 119 -2.27 -2.50 22.14
C ALA A 119 -3.06 -2.61 23.45
N LEU A 120 -2.40 -3.06 24.54
CA LEU A 120 -3.01 -3.25 25.85
C LEU A 120 -3.07 -1.96 26.68
N THR A 121 -2.02 -1.12 26.61
CA THR A 121 -1.91 0.06 27.47
C THR A 121 -2.00 1.38 26.72
N GLY A 122 -1.91 1.36 25.39
CA GLY A 122 -1.85 2.55 24.54
C GLY A 122 -0.52 3.28 24.56
N LYS A 123 0.43 2.86 25.40
CA LYS A 123 1.73 3.53 25.55
C LYS A 123 2.62 3.35 24.33
N LYS A 124 3.35 4.42 24.01
CA LYS A 124 4.41 4.37 23.01
C LYS A 124 5.55 3.48 23.55
N GLU A 125 5.88 2.41 22.80
CA GLU A 125 6.94 1.49 23.18
C GLU A 125 8.29 1.87 22.56
N ALA A 126 8.27 2.21 21.26
CA ALA A 126 9.49 2.57 20.55
C ALA A 126 9.18 3.38 19.27
N VAL A 127 10.11 4.29 18.92
CA VAL A 127 10.30 4.76 17.55
C VAL A 127 11.30 3.82 16.90
N LEU A 128 10.86 3.08 15.89
CA LEU A 128 11.68 2.03 15.26
C LEU A 128 12.71 2.64 14.29
N PHE A 129 12.27 3.55 13.46
CA PHE A 129 13.15 4.34 12.60
C PHE A 129 12.40 5.60 12.11
N THR A 130 13.19 6.52 11.56
CA THR A 130 12.72 7.77 10.97
C THR A 130 13.13 7.81 9.50
N GLU A 131 12.23 8.27 8.63
CA GLU A 131 12.53 8.63 7.25
C GLU A 131 12.29 10.12 7.07
N THR A 132 13.26 10.80 6.45
CA THR A 132 13.17 12.23 6.14
C THR A 132 13.54 12.48 4.69
N ASN A 133 12.91 13.49 4.08
CA ASN A 133 13.25 13.92 2.74
C ASN A 133 12.99 15.43 2.62
N LYS A 134 13.92 16.16 2.02
CA LYS A 134 13.80 17.62 1.83
C LYS A 134 12.62 18.06 0.96
N HIS A 135 11.98 17.15 0.25
CA HIS A 135 10.81 17.42 -0.57
C HIS A 135 9.55 16.88 0.09
N TYR A 136 9.45 15.56 0.26
CA TYR A 136 8.34 14.87 0.94
C TYR A 136 8.67 13.43 1.26
N VAL A 137 8.00 12.88 2.28
CA VAL A 137 7.94 11.46 2.60
C VAL A 137 6.49 11.01 2.47
N GLU A 138 6.25 9.95 1.72
CA GLU A 138 4.89 9.47 1.43
C GLU A 138 4.74 7.98 1.75
N PRO A 139 4.46 7.61 3.02
CA PRO A 139 4.23 6.23 3.42
C PRO A 139 2.90 5.75 2.86
N GLN A 140 2.92 4.78 1.95
CA GLN A 140 1.72 4.27 1.25
C GLN A 140 1.21 2.94 1.80
N TYR A 141 2.06 2.18 2.48
CA TYR A 141 1.78 0.79 2.84
C TYR A 141 2.13 0.52 4.30
N PRO A 142 1.29 -0.26 5.03
CA PRO A 142 1.63 -0.69 6.38
C PRO A 142 2.80 -1.68 6.39
N VAL A 143 3.40 -1.88 7.55
CA VAL A 143 4.38 -2.95 7.73
C VAL A 143 3.74 -4.30 7.38
N LEU A 144 4.48 -5.13 6.65
CA LEU A 144 4.05 -6.47 6.26
C LEU A 144 4.92 -7.51 6.97
N PHE A 145 4.39 -8.10 8.05
CA PHE A 145 5.11 -9.12 8.80
C PHE A 145 5.36 -10.39 7.98
N LEU A 146 6.52 -11.00 8.18
CA LEU A 146 6.81 -12.29 7.55
C LEU A 146 5.95 -13.39 8.18
N PRO A 147 5.32 -14.26 7.39
CA PRO A 147 4.41 -15.28 7.92
C PRO A 147 5.11 -16.34 8.78
N ASN A 148 6.42 -16.57 8.55
CA ASN A 148 7.23 -17.57 9.27
C ASN A 148 8.19 -16.95 10.28
N ASP A 149 8.22 -15.64 10.43
CA ASP A 149 9.12 -14.94 11.34
C ASP A 149 8.50 -13.62 11.78
N SER A 150 7.71 -13.67 12.85
CA SER A 150 7.03 -12.49 13.42
C SER A 150 7.99 -11.44 13.98
N GLY A 151 9.28 -11.77 14.11
CA GLY A 151 10.34 -10.83 14.49
C GLY A 151 10.82 -9.95 13.32
N LYS A 152 10.26 -10.13 12.11
CA LYS A 152 10.65 -9.39 10.92
C LYS A 152 9.45 -8.91 10.12
N PHE A 153 9.64 -7.78 9.45
CA PHE A 153 8.64 -7.20 8.54
C PHE A 153 9.29 -6.58 7.30
N ILE A 154 8.50 -6.46 6.26
CA ILE A 154 8.84 -5.72 5.04
C ILE A 154 8.24 -4.32 5.17
N TRP A 155 9.05 -3.31 4.88
CA TRP A 155 8.67 -1.92 4.72
C TRP A 155 8.88 -1.48 3.28
N GLN A 156 7.91 -0.73 2.73
CA GLN A 156 7.99 -0.17 1.39
C GLN A 156 8.31 1.32 1.50
N SER A 157 9.36 1.77 0.82
CA SER A 157 9.86 3.13 0.94
C SER A 157 10.51 3.63 -0.36
N GLN A 158 10.45 4.95 -0.55
CA GLN A 158 11.10 5.66 -1.67
C GLN A 158 12.44 6.30 -1.27
N LYS A 159 13.02 5.91 -0.15
CA LYS A 159 14.19 6.56 0.44
C LYS A 159 15.48 6.54 -0.41
N ASP A 160 15.56 5.65 -1.40
CA ASP A 160 16.67 5.60 -2.37
C ASP A 160 16.31 6.26 -3.73
N GLY A 161 15.15 6.94 -3.82
CA GLY A 161 14.66 7.61 -5.02
C GLY A 161 13.59 6.83 -5.78
N TYR A 162 13.44 5.53 -5.52
CA TYR A 162 12.44 4.66 -6.12
C TYR A 162 11.71 3.84 -5.05
N ASN A 163 10.48 3.44 -5.34
CA ASN A 163 9.67 2.68 -4.39
C ASN A 163 10.12 1.22 -4.33
N HIS A 164 10.83 0.86 -3.25
CA HIS A 164 11.44 -0.44 -3.03
C HIS A 164 11.05 -1.09 -1.71
N LEU A 165 11.39 -2.37 -1.58
CA LEU A 165 11.11 -3.20 -0.42
C LEU A 165 12.37 -3.38 0.43
N TYR A 166 12.20 -3.19 1.75
CA TYR A 166 13.26 -3.29 2.74
C TYR A 166 12.83 -4.25 3.85
N LEU A 167 13.71 -5.14 4.25
CA LEU A 167 13.50 -6.05 5.36
C LEU A 167 14.06 -5.43 6.64
N TYR A 168 13.22 -5.36 7.67
CA TYR A 168 13.56 -4.88 9.02
C TYR A 168 13.26 -5.97 10.04
N ASP A 169 13.95 -5.90 11.19
CA ASP A 169 13.50 -6.58 12.39
C ASP A 169 12.56 -5.68 13.24
N THR A 170 11.92 -6.26 14.24
CA THR A 170 10.98 -5.54 15.12
C THR A 170 11.64 -4.57 16.09
N THR A 171 13.00 -4.47 16.11
CA THR A 171 13.74 -3.40 16.82
C THR A 171 13.91 -2.15 15.96
N GLY A 172 13.57 -2.22 14.66
CA GLY A 172 13.73 -1.13 13.71
C GLY A 172 15.06 -1.16 12.94
N LYS A 173 15.85 -2.22 13.10
CA LYS A 173 17.09 -2.39 12.34
C LYS A 173 16.79 -2.89 10.95
N GLN A 174 17.24 -2.15 9.92
CA GLN A 174 17.21 -2.62 8.55
C GLN A 174 18.21 -3.79 8.37
N LEU A 175 17.70 -4.92 7.92
CA LEU A 175 18.48 -6.12 7.69
C LEU A 175 18.96 -6.23 6.24
N LYS A 176 18.09 -5.84 5.29
CA LYS A 176 18.38 -5.98 3.87
C LYS A 176 17.48 -5.07 3.01
N GLN A 177 17.99 -4.55 1.91
CA GLN A 177 17.17 -4.07 0.81
C GLN A 177 16.83 -5.27 -0.10
N LEU A 178 15.54 -5.51 -0.32
CA LEU A 178 15.06 -6.69 -1.06
C LEU A 178 14.95 -6.45 -2.56
N THR A 179 14.67 -5.20 -2.96
CA THR A 179 14.58 -4.77 -4.35
C THR A 179 15.36 -3.48 -4.54
N GLN A 180 15.97 -3.29 -5.72
CA GLN A 180 16.77 -2.09 -6.01
C GLN A 180 16.83 -1.83 -7.53
N GLY A 181 17.09 -0.60 -7.92
CA GLY A 181 17.24 -0.18 -9.32
C GLY A 181 16.39 1.04 -9.68
N GLU A 182 16.48 1.51 -10.91
CA GLU A 182 15.73 2.67 -11.43
C GLU A 182 14.31 2.24 -11.89
N TRP A 183 13.54 1.68 -10.98
CA TRP A 183 12.20 1.17 -11.19
C TRP A 183 11.44 1.09 -9.86
N VAL A 184 10.13 0.91 -9.90
CA VAL A 184 9.30 0.92 -8.70
C VAL A 184 8.53 -0.39 -8.51
N VAL A 185 8.38 -0.83 -7.27
CA VAL A 185 7.37 -1.81 -6.87
C VAL A 185 6.02 -1.08 -6.84
N THR A 186 5.09 -1.51 -7.68
CA THR A 186 3.75 -0.89 -7.77
C THR A 186 2.76 -1.51 -6.81
N GLN A 187 2.91 -2.81 -6.51
CA GLN A 187 2.04 -3.51 -5.56
C GLN A 187 2.76 -4.71 -4.93
N VAL A 188 2.51 -4.92 -3.65
CA VAL A 188 2.80 -6.18 -2.95
C VAL A 188 1.50 -6.99 -2.88
N ILE A 189 1.49 -8.18 -3.50
CA ILE A 189 0.29 -9.02 -3.62
C ILE A 189 0.15 -9.94 -2.41
N GLY A 190 1.26 -10.55 -1.97
CA GLY A 190 1.28 -11.46 -0.83
C GLY A 190 2.37 -12.52 -0.93
N PHE A 191 2.45 -13.36 0.10
CA PHE A 191 3.42 -14.44 0.18
C PHE A 191 2.90 -15.72 -0.48
N ASP A 192 3.83 -16.61 -0.86
CA ASP A 192 3.48 -17.99 -1.15
C ASP A 192 3.13 -18.75 0.15
N ALA A 193 2.56 -19.95 0.02
CA ALA A 193 2.13 -20.75 1.16
C ALA A 193 3.25 -21.14 2.14
N LYS A 194 4.51 -21.05 1.71
CA LYS A 194 5.68 -21.32 2.55
C LYS A 194 6.27 -20.06 3.16
N GLY A 195 5.83 -18.86 2.76
CA GLY A 195 6.42 -17.61 3.18
C GLY A 195 7.87 -17.40 2.71
N GLU A 196 8.32 -18.13 1.69
CA GLU A 196 9.66 -18.04 1.14
C GLU A 196 9.76 -17.03 -0.01
N ASN A 197 8.63 -16.80 -0.70
CA ASN A 197 8.54 -15.89 -1.83
C ASN A 197 7.43 -14.88 -1.63
N LEU A 198 7.66 -13.68 -2.16
CA LEU A 198 6.71 -12.60 -2.22
C LEU A 198 6.30 -12.36 -3.68
N PHE A 199 5.02 -12.23 -3.94
CA PHE A 199 4.51 -11.84 -5.24
C PHE A 199 4.31 -10.33 -5.28
N ILE A 200 4.84 -9.71 -6.33
CA ILE A 200 4.77 -8.26 -6.53
C ILE A 200 4.45 -7.94 -7.98
N THR A 201 3.95 -6.72 -8.21
CA THR A 201 4.03 -6.08 -9.52
C THR A 201 5.03 -4.95 -9.48
N SER A 202 5.70 -4.69 -10.57
CA SER A 202 6.70 -3.63 -10.66
C SER A 202 6.92 -3.17 -12.09
N THR A 203 7.55 -1.99 -12.24
CA THR A 203 8.04 -1.46 -13.51
C THR A 203 9.45 -1.95 -13.84
N GLN A 204 9.95 -2.98 -13.11
CA GLN A 204 11.26 -3.56 -13.34
C GLN A 204 11.42 -3.98 -14.81
N PRO A 205 12.47 -3.51 -15.50
CA PRO A 205 12.78 -3.94 -16.87
C PRO A 205 13.05 -5.45 -16.93
N HIS A 206 12.59 -6.10 -17.99
CA HIS A 206 13.01 -7.47 -18.27
C HIS A 206 13.67 -7.51 -19.64
N ILE A 207 14.79 -8.22 -19.73
CA ILE A 207 15.55 -8.37 -20.95
C ILE A 207 14.97 -9.56 -21.73
N ARG A 208 14.36 -9.28 -22.88
CA ARG A 208 14.00 -10.29 -23.88
C ARG A 208 14.84 -10.07 -25.13
N SER A 209 16.08 -10.50 -25.20
CA SER A 209 17.04 -10.20 -26.27
C SER A 209 17.86 -8.92 -26.04
N SER A 210 18.73 -8.60 -26.99
CA SER A 210 19.68 -7.47 -26.97
C SER A 210 19.07 -6.05 -26.91
N PHE A 211 17.74 -5.93 -26.78
CA PHE A 211 17.04 -4.68 -26.62
C PHE A 211 16.43 -4.62 -25.20
N ASN A 212 16.72 -3.54 -24.48
CA ASN A 212 16.08 -3.22 -23.20
C ASN A 212 14.61 -2.87 -23.46
N TYR A 213 13.71 -3.82 -23.24
CA TYR A 213 12.27 -3.58 -23.29
C TYR A 213 11.76 -3.29 -21.88
N GLY A 214 11.64 -2.04 -21.55
CA GLY A 214 11.00 -1.57 -20.35
C GLY A 214 10.81 -0.08 -20.43
N THR A 215 9.58 0.36 -20.63
CA THR A 215 9.21 1.74 -20.36
C THR A 215 8.74 1.82 -18.91
N PRO A 216 8.84 2.97 -18.24
CA PRO A 216 8.30 3.19 -16.90
C PRO A 216 6.79 2.94 -16.81
N MET A 217 6.11 2.85 -17.95
CA MET A 217 4.66 2.60 -18.06
C MET A 217 4.31 1.10 -17.98
N ASN A 218 5.29 0.20 -18.20
CA ASN A 218 5.04 -1.22 -18.19
C ASN A 218 5.04 -1.75 -16.77
N VAL A 219 4.02 -2.53 -16.43
CA VAL A 219 3.91 -3.19 -15.12
C VAL A 219 3.83 -4.69 -15.31
N ASN A 220 4.80 -5.40 -14.78
CA ASN A 220 4.88 -6.86 -14.85
C ASN A 220 4.73 -7.51 -13.48
N GLY A 221 4.31 -8.78 -13.50
CA GLY A 221 4.26 -9.62 -12.30
C GLY A 221 5.57 -10.35 -12.06
N TRP A 222 5.99 -10.35 -10.79
CA TRP A 222 7.25 -10.95 -10.36
C TRP A 222 7.07 -11.79 -9.10
N LYS A 223 7.93 -12.78 -8.97
CA LYS A 223 8.14 -13.54 -7.74
C LYS A 223 9.52 -13.18 -7.18
N LEU A 224 9.55 -12.61 -5.98
CA LEU A 224 10.76 -12.25 -5.24
C LEU A 224 11.09 -13.35 -4.22
N ASN A 225 12.25 -13.96 -4.32
CA ASN A 225 12.74 -14.87 -3.30
C ASN A 225 13.34 -14.07 -2.13
N LEU A 226 12.75 -14.18 -0.94
CA LEU A 226 13.12 -13.36 0.21
C LEU A 226 14.53 -13.62 0.75
N LYS A 227 14.99 -14.88 0.67
CA LYS A 227 16.33 -15.27 1.11
C LYS A 227 17.41 -14.75 0.16
N LYS A 228 17.24 -14.98 -1.12
CA LYS A 228 18.21 -14.60 -2.15
C LYS A 228 18.12 -13.12 -2.53
N GLY A 229 16.92 -12.53 -2.54
CA GLY A 229 16.63 -11.20 -3.08
C GLY A 229 16.56 -11.19 -4.61
N GLU A 230 16.37 -12.37 -5.22
CA GLU A 230 16.24 -12.52 -6.67
C GLU A 230 14.80 -12.47 -7.11
N THR A 231 14.52 -11.76 -8.20
CA THR A 231 13.21 -11.72 -8.84
C THR A 231 13.16 -12.67 -10.04
N SER A 232 12.00 -13.30 -10.25
CA SER A 232 11.70 -14.07 -11.46
C SER A 232 10.38 -13.59 -12.07
N LEU A 233 10.39 -13.35 -13.38
CA LEU A 233 9.25 -12.84 -14.12
C LEU A 233 8.12 -13.88 -14.17
N LEU A 234 6.90 -13.47 -13.82
CA LEU A 234 5.69 -14.31 -13.90
C LEU A 234 4.87 -14.08 -15.17
N THR A 235 5.15 -13.01 -15.90
CA THR A 235 4.40 -12.60 -17.09
C THR A 235 5.29 -12.61 -18.35
N PRO A 236 6.01 -13.73 -18.66
CA PRO A 236 7.03 -13.77 -19.69
C PRO A 236 6.49 -13.64 -21.12
N ASN A 237 5.21 -13.90 -21.34
CA ASN A 237 4.57 -13.89 -22.67
C ASN A 237 3.79 -12.61 -22.95
N ALA A 238 3.90 -11.64 -22.07
CA ALA A 238 3.20 -10.39 -22.21
C ALA A 238 3.70 -9.59 -23.41
N ALA A 239 2.79 -8.82 -23.99
CA ALA A 239 3.15 -7.79 -24.96
C ALA A 239 4.09 -6.75 -24.30
N LEU A 240 4.93 -6.15 -25.11
CA LEU A 240 6.02 -5.28 -24.64
C LEU A 240 5.56 -4.03 -23.88
N GLU A 241 4.31 -3.60 -24.05
CA GLU A 241 3.75 -2.37 -23.49
C GLU A 241 2.47 -2.66 -22.69
N SER A 242 2.52 -3.64 -21.80
CA SER A 242 1.35 -4.06 -21.05
C SER A 242 1.42 -3.70 -19.57
N VAL A 243 0.23 -3.52 -18.99
CA VAL A 243 0.03 -3.34 -17.56
C VAL A 243 -0.67 -4.56 -17.01
N HIS A 244 0.03 -5.30 -16.15
CA HIS A 244 -0.46 -6.53 -15.54
C HIS A 244 -1.01 -6.29 -14.14
N ASN A 245 -2.15 -6.91 -13.87
CA ASN A 245 -2.74 -7.03 -12.54
C ASN A 245 -2.84 -8.51 -12.18
N LEU A 246 -2.17 -8.91 -11.12
CA LEU A 246 -2.11 -10.29 -10.66
C LEU A 246 -2.99 -10.50 -9.42
N SER A 247 -3.75 -11.59 -9.43
CA SER A 247 -4.43 -12.12 -8.25
C SER A 247 -3.93 -13.53 -7.98
N VAL A 248 -3.18 -13.71 -6.89
CA VAL A 248 -2.52 -14.98 -6.57
C VAL A 248 -3.44 -15.82 -5.68
N SER A 249 -3.52 -17.11 -5.96
CA SER A 249 -4.28 -18.06 -5.13
C SER A 249 -3.70 -18.18 -3.73
N ALA A 250 -4.53 -18.54 -2.73
CA ALA A 250 -4.08 -18.76 -1.35
C ALA A 250 -2.95 -19.79 -1.23
N SER A 251 -2.89 -20.78 -2.15
CA SER A 251 -1.80 -21.76 -2.19
C SER A 251 -0.49 -21.18 -2.76
N GLY A 252 -0.51 -20.00 -3.35
CA GLY A 252 0.63 -19.42 -4.05
C GLY A 252 1.05 -20.16 -5.34
N LYS A 253 0.27 -21.17 -5.81
CA LYS A 253 0.65 -22.02 -6.95
C LYS A 253 0.18 -21.50 -8.29
N TYR A 254 -0.90 -20.73 -8.30
CA TYR A 254 -1.53 -20.18 -9.49
C TYR A 254 -1.85 -18.71 -9.30
N ALA A 255 -1.95 -17.99 -10.39
CA ALA A 255 -2.44 -16.62 -10.40
C ALA A 255 -3.35 -16.38 -11.59
N ILE A 256 -4.30 -15.47 -11.42
CA ILE A 256 -5.01 -14.84 -12.52
C ILE A 256 -4.19 -13.61 -12.90
N ASP A 257 -3.81 -13.57 -14.16
CA ASP A 257 -3.12 -12.45 -14.79
C ASP A 257 -4.09 -11.73 -15.71
N SER A 258 -4.45 -10.51 -15.38
CA SER A 258 -5.30 -9.64 -16.21
C SER A 258 -4.45 -8.50 -16.73
N TYR A 259 -4.33 -8.37 -18.03
CA TYR A 259 -3.55 -7.30 -18.64
C TYR A 259 -4.20 -6.72 -19.89
N ASP A 260 -3.80 -5.54 -20.25
CA ASP A 260 -4.09 -4.85 -21.49
C ASP A 260 -2.90 -3.96 -21.92
N ALA A 261 -2.99 -3.46 -23.14
CA ALA A 261 -2.04 -2.52 -23.72
C ALA A 261 -2.80 -1.60 -24.72
N PRO A 262 -2.21 -0.47 -25.16
CA PRO A 262 -2.89 0.45 -26.07
C PRO A 262 -3.47 -0.18 -27.33
N LYS A 263 -2.85 -1.25 -27.84
CA LYS A 263 -3.30 -1.99 -29.04
C LYS A 263 -3.77 -3.42 -28.75
N ILE A 264 -3.90 -3.79 -27.46
CA ILE A 264 -4.31 -5.14 -27.04
C ILE A 264 -5.48 -5.00 -26.08
N PRO A 265 -6.69 -5.44 -26.47
CA PRO A 265 -7.83 -5.55 -25.59
C PRO A 265 -7.52 -6.46 -24.39
N ARG A 266 -8.27 -6.29 -23.29
CA ARG A 266 -8.05 -7.06 -22.08
C ARG A 266 -7.96 -8.55 -22.31
N ILE A 267 -6.89 -9.13 -21.77
CA ILE A 267 -6.66 -10.57 -21.75
C ILE A 267 -6.61 -11.01 -20.27
N ILE A 268 -7.25 -12.13 -19.97
CA ILE A 268 -7.22 -12.75 -18.64
C ILE A 268 -6.76 -14.19 -18.78
N ASN A 269 -5.66 -14.51 -18.13
CA ASN A 269 -5.05 -15.83 -18.14
C ASN A 269 -4.95 -16.44 -16.74
N LEU A 270 -5.11 -17.74 -16.64
CA LEU A 270 -4.65 -18.54 -15.50
C LEU A 270 -3.19 -18.93 -15.77
N ILE A 271 -2.30 -18.52 -14.87
CA ILE A 271 -0.87 -18.82 -14.96
C ILE A 271 -0.39 -19.64 -13.76
N ARG A 272 0.68 -20.38 -13.94
CA ARG A 272 1.37 -21.10 -12.86
C ARG A 272 2.50 -20.21 -12.30
N THR A 273 2.51 -19.97 -11.00
CA THR A 273 3.48 -19.06 -10.36
C THR A 273 4.91 -19.64 -10.25
N LYS A 274 5.09 -20.94 -10.51
CA LYS A 274 6.42 -21.55 -10.52
C LYS A 274 7.31 -20.96 -11.63
N ASP A 275 6.74 -20.72 -12.79
CA ASP A 275 7.45 -20.40 -14.03
C ASP A 275 6.70 -19.42 -14.97
N GLY A 276 5.58 -18.86 -14.54
CA GLY A 276 4.77 -17.95 -15.34
C GLY A 276 4.06 -18.61 -16.53
N LYS A 277 4.05 -19.96 -16.61
CA LYS A 277 3.42 -20.65 -17.73
C LYS A 277 1.92 -20.44 -17.73
N GLU A 278 1.38 -19.99 -18.87
CA GLU A 278 -0.06 -19.98 -19.10
C GLU A 278 -0.61 -21.41 -19.06
N ILE A 279 -1.62 -21.61 -18.23
CA ILE A 279 -2.37 -22.86 -18.11
C ILE A 279 -3.63 -22.80 -18.95
N LYS A 280 -4.30 -21.65 -18.95
CA LYS A 280 -5.54 -21.47 -19.67
C LYS A 280 -5.80 -19.98 -19.91
N ASN A 281 -6.16 -19.64 -21.14
CA ASN A 281 -6.79 -18.35 -21.43
C ASN A 281 -8.24 -18.40 -20.95
N LEU A 282 -8.63 -17.43 -20.11
CA LEU A 282 -9.98 -17.32 -19.56
C LEU A 282 -10.82 -16.31 -20.32
N LEU A 283 -10.19 -15.25 -20.85
CA LEU A 283 -10.82 -14.21 -21.62
C LEU A 283 -9.83 -13.59 -22.60
N THR A 284 -10.24 -13.42 -23.82
CA THR A 284 -9.67 -12.47 -24.77
C THR A 284 -10.81 -11.55 -25.19
N ALA A 285 -10.79 -10.30 -24.72
CA ALA A 285 -11.84 -9.34 -25.04
C ALA A 285 -11.84 -9.02 -26.53
N LYS A 286 -13.02 -8.73 -27.07
CA LYS A 286 -13.13 -8.22 -28.44
C LYS A 286 -12.57 -6.79 -28.48
N ASP A 287 -11.94 -6.45 -29.59
CA ASP A 287 -11.51 -5.09 -29.86
C ASP A 287 -12.75 -4.17 -29.94
N PRO A 288 -12.93 -3.21 -28.99
CA PRO A 288 -14.08 -2.31 -29.01
C PRO A 288 -14.00 -1.28 -30.15
N TYR A 289 -12.83 -1.09 -30.73
CA TYR A 289 -12.55 -0.11 -31.76
C TYR A 289 -12.54 -0.71 -33.17
N LYS A 290 -12.90 -1.98 -33.28
CA LYS A 290 -12.95 -2.65 -34.58
C LYS A 290 -13.87 -1.89 -35.55
N GLY A 291 -13.30 -1.40 -36.65
CA GLY A 291 -14.02 -0.60 -37.68
C GLY A 291 -13.91 0.92 -37.47
N TYR A 292 -13.23 1.39 -36.44
CA TYR A 292 -12.88 2.81 -36.23
C TYR A 292 -11.46 3.08 -36.72
N VAL A 293 -11.25 4.29 -37.23
CA VAL A 293 -9.90 4.81 -37.50
C VAL A 293 -9.38 5.42 -36.20
N LEU A 294 -8.34 4.85 -35.66
CA LEU A 294 -7.69 5.35 -34.42
C LEU A 294 -6.53 6.28 -34.81
N PRO A 295 -6.22 7.29 -33.95
CA PRO A 295 -5.01 8.06 -34.13
C PRO A 295 -3.78 7.13 -33.96
N GLU A 296 -2.71 7.48 -34.69
CA GLU A 296 -1.42 6.85 -34.46
C GLU A 296 -0.86 7.35 -33.11
N ILE A 297 -0.49 6.41 -32.24
CA ILE A 297 0.11 6.65 -30.92
C ILE A 297 1.58 6.22 -30.98
#